data_2fa00b9f1fa3cf6f8d07553edfce350f
#
_entry.id   2fa00b9f1fa3cf6f8d07553edfce350f
#
_cell.length_a   1.000
_cell.length_b   1.000
_cell.length_c   1.000
_cell.angle_alpha   90.00
_cell.angle_beta   90.00
_cell.angle_gamma   90.00
#
_symmetry.space_group_name_H-M   'P 1'
#
loop_
_entity.id
_entity.type
_entity.pdbx_description
1 polymer ?
#
loop_
_entity_poly.entity_id
_entity_poly.type
_entity_poly.pdbx_seq_one_letter_code
_entity_poly.pdbx_strand_id
1 'polypeptide(L)'
;DEMRFDFAIINPELTFTLPPFQTAAGCFDIIQHSMEDYFCAPEDAEFYLSAYEGVINDVMKNVKIAIKDPTNYVARANICRVAYVPLEDVIISGSTHGYCVHNLEKPMTGTYHRTHGEMLAIMTPAWMKYCYKMNMPLFVRLCVKCFGAKMDFAHPENTVMEGISNLEDFLTHIGLPTRLSQIGIDDKKFEYCADLAIAGGTDGYIGKGIKLYKQDILEVYKLAL
;
A
#
# COMPACT_ATOMS: atom_id res chain seq x y z
N ASP A 1 5.12 2.97 -27.73
CA ASP A 1 6.06 2.71 -26.61
C ASP A 1 7.36 3.54 -26.67
N GLU A 2 7.26 4.77 -27.14
CA GLU A 2 8.40 5.71 -27.26
C GLU A 2 8.97 6.19 -25.90
N MET A 3 8.32 5.80 -24.77
CA MET A 3 8.71 6.19 -23.40
C MET A 3 9.44 5.07 -22.64
N ARG A 4 9.66 3.91 -23.23
CA ARG A 4 10.40 2.81 -22.59
C ARG A 4 11.88 2.95 -22.84
N PHE A 5 12.70 2.76 -21.81
CA PHE A 5 14.17 2.71 -21.96
C PHE A 5 14.59 1.34 -22.46
N ASP A 6 15.73 1.31 -23.16
CA ASP A 6 16.40 0.04 -23.53
C ASP A 6 17.04 -0.62 -22.30
N PHE A 7 17.51 0.17 -21.33
CA PHE A 7 18.07 -0.29 -20.05
C PHE A 7 17.98 0.81 -18.98
N ALA A 8 18.07 0.40 -17.72
CA ALA A 8 18.15 1.31 -16.58
C ALA A 8 19.31 0.90 -15.65
N ILE A 9 20.01 1.89 -15.10
CA ILE A 9 21.05 1.70 -14.08
C ILE A 9 20.51 2.27 -12.77
N ILE A 10 20.37 1.41 -11.77
CA ILE A 10 19.89 1.79 -10.43
C ILE A 10 21.11 1.89 -9.51
N ASN A 11 21.46 3.13 -9.08
CA ASN A 11 22.53 3.35 -8.11
C ASN A 11 21.90 3.72 -6.75
N PRO A 12 21.99 2.84 -5.73
CA PRO A 12 21.42 3.09 -4.40
C PRO A 12 22.00 4.32 -3.70
N GLU A 13 23.24 4.72 -4.00
CA GLU A 13 23.89 5.89 -3.38
C GLU A 13 23.18 7.20 -3.70
N LEU A 14 22.51 7.28 -4.86
CA LEU A 14 21.70 8.46 -5.22
C LEU A 14 20.50 8.69 -4.28
N THR A 15 20.15 7.68 -3.49
CA THR A 15 19.07 7.78 -2.50
C THR A 15 19.53 8.19 -1.11
N PHE A 16 20.84 8.33 -0.85
CA PHE A 16 21.39 8.63 0.48
C PHE A 16 20.95 9.98 1.03
N THR A 17 20.72 10.96 0.16
CA THR A 17 20.28 12.30 0.53
C THR A 17 18.77 12.46 0.65
N LEU A 18 18.00 11.39 0.40
CA LEU A 18 16.55 11.44 0.50
C LEU A 18 16.14 11.57 1.98
N PRO A 19 15.31 12.58 2.34
CA PRO A 19 14.86 12.75 3.72
C PRO A 19 14.18 11.52 4.29
N PRO A 20 14.26 11.26 5.61
CA PRO A 20 13.63 10.09 6.23
C PRO A 20 12.14 9.94 5.92
N PHE A 21 11.39 11.05 5.95
CA PHE A 21 9.96 11.05 5.59
C PHE A 21 9.72 10.59 4.14
N GLN A 22 10.50 11.09 3.19
CA GLN A 22 10.37 10.69 1.78
C GLN A 22 10.83 9.23 1.56
N THR A 23 11.84 8.78 2.31
CA THR A 23 12.24 7.37 2.31
C THR A 23 11.10 6.48 2.81
N ALA A 24 10.45 6.86 3.92
CA ALA A 24 9.31 6.14 4.48
C ALA A 24 8.12 6.11 3.49
N ALA A 25 7.77 7.27 2.93
CA ALA A 25 6.66 7.41 1.99
C ALA A 25 6.86 6.56 0.72
N GLY A 26 8.05 6.63 0.11
CA GLY A 26 8.35 5.82 -1.09
C GLY A 26 8.44 4.32 -0.79
N CYS A 27 8.97 3.94 0.37
CA CYS A 27 8.98 2.52 0.78
C CYS A 27 7.56 1.99 1.03
N PHE A 28 6.68 2.80 1.60
CA PHE A 28 5.31 2.37 1.79
C PHE A 28 4.55 2.27 0.46
N ASP A 29 4.88 3.09 -0.52
CA ASP A 29 4.34 2.98 -1.88
C ASP A 29 4.69 1.64 -2.54
N ILE A 30 5.94 1.16 -2.39
CA ILE A 30 6.33 -0.20 -2.85
C ILE A 30 5.49 -1.29 -2.16
N ILE A 31 5.29 -1.16 -0.84
CA ILE A 31 4.45 -2.10 -0.07
C ILE A 31 3.01 -2.07 -0.60
N GLN A 32 2.47 -0.88 -0.84
CA GLN A 32 1.09 -0.72 -1.29
C GLN A 32 0.86 -1.27 -2.70
N HIS A 33 1.76 -1.05 -3.64
CA HIS A 33 1.70 -1.68 -4.96
C HIS A 33 1.69 -3.21 -4.85
N SER A 34 2.57 -3.76 -4.00
CA SER A 34 2.61 -5.21 -3.75
C SER A 34 1.30 -5.74 -3.15
N MET A 35 0.71 -5.00 -2.20
CA MET A 35 -0.58 -5.39 -1.60
C MET A 35 -1.72 -5.36 -2.62
N GLU A 36 -1.79 -4.36 -3.49
CA GLU A 36 -2.87 -4.26 -4.46
C GLU A 36 -2.82 -5.38 -5.49
N ASP A 37 -1.65 -5.74 -5.96
CA ASP A 37 -1.46 -6.85 -6.88
C ASP A 37 -1.69 -8.22 -6.20
N TYR A 38 -1.34 -8.33 -4.91
CA TYR A 38 -1.64 -9.49 -4.07
C TYR A 38 -3.14 -9.82 -4.06
N PHE A 39 -4.00 -8.81 -3.95
CA PHE A 39 -5.46 -8.99 -3.98
C PHE A 39 -6.05 -9.17 -5.39
N CYS A 40 -5.24 -9.05 -6.42
CA CYS A 40 -5.60 -9.36 -7.81
C CYS A 40 -5.06 -10.71 -8.29
N ALA A 41 -4.21 -11.36 -7.50
CA ALA A 41 -3.64 -12.66 -7.84
C ALA A 41 -4.75 -13.74 -7.93
N PRO A 42 -4.64 -14.70 -8.86
CA PRO A 42 -5.50 -15.88 -8.85
C PRO A 42 -5.41 -16.65 -7.52
N GLU A 43 -6.51 -17.27 -7.09
CA GLU A 43 -6.60 -17.95 -5.79
C GLU A 43 -5.55 -19.06 -5.59
N ASP A 44 -5.10 -19.70 -6.66
CA ASP A 44 -4.12 -20.79 -6.67
C ASP A 44 -2.69 -20.32 -7.02
N ALA A 45 -2.47 -19.02 -7.13
CA ALA A 45 -1.20 -18.44 -7.55
C ALA A 45 -0.20 -18.31 -6.39
N GLU A 46 0.17 -19.43 -5.75
CA GLU A 46 1.03 -19.47 -4.57
C GLU A 46 2.37 -18.75 -4.76
N PHE A 47 2.98 -18.88 -5.95
CA PHE A 47 4.23 -18.18 -6.27
C PHE A 47 4.07 -16.66 -6.21
N TYR A 48 3.00 -16.12 -6.79
CA TYR A 48 2.75 -14.67 -6.82
C TYR A 48 2.52 -14.12 -5.41
N LEU A 49 1.68 -14.80 -4.63
CA LEU A 49 1.40 -14.42 -3.25
C LEU A 49 2.69 -14.40 -2.43
N SER A 50 3.51 -15.46 -2.53
CA SER A 50 4.79 -15.56 -1.81
C SER A 50 5.82 -14.53 -2.29
N ALA A 51 5.84 -14.18 -3.58
CA ALA A 51 6.73 -13.15 -4.11
C ALA A 51 6.39 -11.77 -3.55
N TYR A 52 5.11 -11.38 -3.54
CA TYR A 52 4.67 -10.12 -2.95
C TYR A 52 4.87 -10.08 -1.42
N GLU A 53 4.61 -11.17 -0.71
CA GLU A 53 4.95 -11.31 0.71
C GLU A 53 6.44 -11.07 0.95
N GLY A 54 7.30 -11.60 0.07
CA GLY A 54 8.75 -11.39 0.10
C GLY A 54 9.14 -9.92 -0.08
N VAL A 55 8.55 -9.22 -1.06
CA VAL A 55 8.79 -7.78 -1.29
C VAL A 55 8.36 -6.96 -0.07
N ILE A 56 7.15 -7.18 0.45
CA ILE A 56 6.61 -6.46 1.61
C ILE A 56 7.55 -6.62 2.82
N ASN A 57 7.93 -7.85 3.14
CA ASN A 57 8.80 -8.14 4.28
C ASN A 57 10.20 -7.55 4.12
N ASP A 58 10.78 -7.59 2.91
CA ASP A 58 12.11 -7.02 2.66
C ASP A 58 12.09 -5.49 2.80
N VAL A 59 11.09 -4.81 2.24
CA VAL A 59 10.93 -3.35 2.37
C VAL A 59 10.68 -2.96 3.83
N MET A 60 9.77 -3.64 4.56
CA MET A 60 9.49 -3.35 5.97
C MET A 60 10.72 -3.48 6.87
N LYS A 61 11.60 -4.44 6.57
CA LYS A 61 12.88 -4.60 7.26
C LYS A 61 13.86 -3.48 6.93
N ASN A 62 14.08 -3.22 5.66
CA ASN A 62 15.15 -2.34 5.19
C ASN A 62 14.83 -0.85 5.37
N VAL A 63 13.55 -0.44 5.31
CA VAL A 63 13.16 0.96 5.56
C VAL A 63 13.51 1.42 6.97
N LYS A 64 13.34 0.58 7.99
CA LYS A 64 13.72 0.89 9.38
C LYS A 64 15.22 1.17 9.52
N ILE A 65 16.05 0.44 8.76
CA ILE A 65 17.49 0.63 8.72
C ILE A 65 17.82 1.93 7.96
N ALA A 66 17.26 2.10 6.75
CA ALA A 66 17.55 3.24 5.90
C ALA A 66 17.12 4.61 6.48
N ILE A 67 16.06 4.63 7.31
CA ILE A 67 15.65 5.85 8.03
C ILE A 67 16.64 6.20 9.15
N LYS A 68 17.11 5.19 9.88
CA LYS A 68 18.05 5.36 11.00
C LYS A 68 19.47 5.66 10.52
N ASP A 69 19.90 5.02 9.45
CA ASP A 69 21.20 5.20 8.79
C ASP A 69 20.98 5.42 7.29
N PRO A 70 20.79 6.69 6.85
CA PRO A 70 20.48 7.02 5.46
C PRO A 70 21.52 6.56 4.44
N THR A 71 22.77 6.38 4.89
CA THR A 71 23.90 5.97 4.04
C THR A 71 24.15 4.46 4.05
N ASN A 72 23.29 3.69 4.69
CA ASN A 72 23.40 2.24 4.70
C ASN A 72 23.15 1.66 3.30
N TYR A 73 24.26 1.38 2.61
CA TYR A 73 24.22 0.90 1.22
C TYR A 73 23.38 -0.38 1.07
N VAL A 74 23.54 -1.34 1.98
CA VAL A 74 22.85 -2.64 1.88
C VAL A 74 21.33 -2.46 1.99
N ALA A 75 20.85 -1.66 2.95
CA ALA A 75 19.43 -1.38 3.11
C ALA A 75 18.86 -0.65 1.86
N ARG A 76 19.56 0.38 1.38
CA ARG A 76 19.16 1.13 0.17
C ARG A 76 19.16 0.24 -1.07
N ALA A 77 20.18 -0.61 -1.25
CA ALA A 77 20.29 -1.52 -2.38
C ALA A 77 19.17 -2.57 -2.36
N ASN A 78 18.79 -3.10 -1.19
CA ASN A 78 17.67 -4.03 -1.09
C ASN A 78 16.35 -3.36 -1.46
N ILE A 79 16.06 -2.16 -0.93
CA ILE A 79 14.87 -1.40 -1.31
C ILE A 79 14.84 -1.16 -2.83
N CYS A 80 15.94 -0.69 -3.41
CA CYS A 80 16.02 -0.44 -4.86
C CYS A 80 15.80 -1.70 -5.69
N ARG A 81 16.30 -2.88 -5.22
CA ARG A 81 16.13 -4.16 -5.93
C ARG A 81 14.69 -4.60 -6.05
N VAL A 82 13.87 -4.33 -5.04
CA VAL A 82 12.49 -4.80 -5.01
C VAL A 82 11.49 -3.72 -5.44
N ALA A 83 11.93 -2.47 -5.59
CA ALA A 83 11.04 -1.34 -5.88
C ALA A 83 10.28 -1.47 -7.21
N TYR A 84 10.87 -2.10 -8.22
CA TYR A 84 10.23 -2.28 -9.52
C TYR A 84 9.39 -3.56 -9.61
N VAL A 85 9.60 -4.52 -8.69
CA VAL A 85 8.97 -5.85 -8.75
C VAL A 85 7.44 -5.79 -8.86
N PRO A 86 6.72 -4.98 -8.06
CA PRO A 86 5.27 -4.91 -8.17
C PRO A 86 4.77 -4.10 -9.38
N LEU A 87 5.68 -3.53 -10.18
CA LEU A 87 5.34 -2.78 -11.40
C LEU A 87 5.68 -3.56 -12.68
N GLU A 88 6.28 -4.74 -12.55
CA GLU A 88 6.71 -5.57 -13.67
C GLU A 88 5.69 -6.66 -13.99
N ASP A 89 5.30 -6.73 -15.26
CA ASP A 89 4.33 -7.71 -15.77
C ASP A 89 4.76 -9.18 -15.58
N VAL A 90 6.04 -9.43 -15.28
CA VAL A 90 6.58 -10.81 -15.13
C VAL A 90 5.96 -11.52 -13.93
N ILE A 91 5.83 -10.84 -12.79
CA ILE A 91 5.21 -11.44 -11.60
C ILE A 91 3.69 -11.48 -11.75
N ILE A 92 3.09 -10.43 -12.29
CA ILE A 92 1.64 -10.33 -12.43
C ILE A 92 1.10 -11.07 -13.67
N SER A 93 1.93 -11.79 -14.40
CA SER A 93 1.56 -12.49 -15.64
C SER A 93 0.30 -13.34 -15.46
N GLY A 94 -0.74 -13.06 -16.24
CA GLY A 94 -2.05 -13.70 -16.11
C GLY A 94 -3.03 -13.04 -15.12
N SER A 95 -2.64 -11.92 -14.51
CA SER A 95 -3.48 -11.10 -13.63
C SER A 95 -3.49 -9.64 -14.08
N THR A 96 -3.74 -8.71 -13.18
CA THR A 96 -3.81 -7.26 -13.44
C THR A 96 -3.44 -6.46 -12.21
N HIS A 97 -2.87 -5.26 -12.40
CA HIS A 97 -2.62 -4.33 -11.30
C HIS A 97 -3.91 -3.84 -10.65
N GLY A 98 -3.93 -3.79 -9.32
CA GLY A 98 -5.11 -3.51 -8.51
C GLY A 98 -5.54 -2.05 -8.48
N TYR A 99 -4.65 -1.18 -8.06
CA TYR A 99 -4.82 0.28 -7.91
C TYR A 99 -6.05 0.74 -7.12
N CYS A 100 -6.58 -0.07 -6.19
CA CYS A 100 -7.76 0.32 -5.41
C CYS A 100 -7.45 1.47 -4.44
N VAL A 101 -6.43 1.30 -3.57
CA VAL A 101 -6.03 2.32 -2.59
C VAL A 101 -5.38 3.52 -3.29
N HIS A 102 -4.61 3.30 -4.37
CA HIS A 102 -4.10 4.39 -5.19
C HIS A 102 -5.22 5.25 -5.78
N ASN A 103 -6.32 4.66 -6.19
CA ASN A 103 -7.46 5.42 -6.71
C ASN A 103 -8.27 6.10 -5.58
N LEU A 104 -8.23 5.57 -4.35
CA LEU A 104 -8.78 6.23 -3.16
C LEU A 104 -7.99 7.50 -2.81
N GLU A 105 -6.65 7.42 -2.81
CA GLU A 105 -5.80 8.49 -2.30
C GLU A 105 -5.52 9.61 -3.30
N LYS A 106 -5.43 9.32 -4.62
CA LYS A 106 -5.13 10.32 -5.66
C LYS A 106 -5.96 11.58 -5.58
N PRO A 107 -7.30 11.53 -5.44
CA PRO A 107 -8.12 12.71 -5.25
C PRO A 107 -7.77 13.49 -3.98
N MET A 108 -7.46 12.79 -2.90
CA MET A 108 -7.07 13.41 -1.63
C MET A 108 -5.70 14.07 -1.73
N THR A 109 -4.71 13.39 -2.29
CA THR A 109 -3.37 13.94 -2.58
C THR A 109 -3.46 15.21 -3.40
N GLY A 110 -4.21 15.20 -4.50
CA GLY A 110 -4.39 16.38 -5.37
C GLY A 110 -5.14 17.52 -4.70
N THR A 111 -6.22 17.22 -3.97
CA THR A 111 -7.08 18.21 -3.32
C THR A 111 -6.41 18.92 -2.15
N TYR A 112 -5.58 18.21 -1.38
CA TYR A 112 -4.95 18.71 -0.16
C TYR A 112 -3.45 18.96 -0.32
N HIS A 113 -2.88 18.76 -1.52
CA HIS A 113 -1.44 18.95 -1.82
C HIS A 113 -0.53 18.18 -0.85
N ARG A 114 -0.82 16.91 -0.66
CA ARG A 114 -0.07 16.04 0.26
C ARG A 114 0.88 15.10 -0.49
N THR A 115 1.79 14.48 0.24
CA THR A 115 2.68 13.45 -0.31
C THR A 115 1.91 12.17 -0.60
N HIS A 116 2.12 11.59 -1.79
CA HIS A 116 1.45 10.37 -2.25
C HIS A 116 1.54 9.21 -1.24
N GLY A 117 2.76 8.81 -0.85
CA GLY A 117 2.96 7.73 0.12
C GLY A 117 2.43 8.02 1.53
N GLU A 118 2.33 9.31 1.94
CA GLU A 118 1.65 9.73 3.17
C GLU A 118 0.15 9.39 3.10
N MET A 119 -0.49 9.70 1.98
CA MET A 119 -1.92 9.43 1.80
C MET A 119 -2.20 7.93 1.66
N LEU A 120 -1.30 7.17 1.02
CA LEU A 120 -1.38 5.71 1.00
C LEU A 120 -1.32 5.14 2.43
N ALA A 121 -0.40 5.64 3.27
CA ALA A 121 -0.26 5.18 4.66
C ALA A 121 -1.53 5.41 5.51
N ILE A 122 -2.26 6.48 5.24
CA ILE A 122 -3.54 6.78 5.91
C ILE A 122 -4.67 5.89 5.35
N MET A 123 -4.75 5.76 4.03
CA MET A 123 -5.87 5.06 3.38
C MET A 123 -5.81 3.54 3.54
N THR A 124 -4.62 2.95 3.58
CA THR A 124 -4.45 1.49 3.60
C THR A 124 -5.07 0.82 4.81
N PRO A 125 -4.80 1.24 6.07
CA PRO A 125 -5.45 0.62 7.23
C PRO A 125 -6.98 0.78 7.23
N ALA A 126 -7.48 1.93 6.78
CA ALA A 126 -8.91 2.19 6.65
C ALA A 126 -9.57 1.29 5.60
N TRP A 127 -8.93 1.16 4.44
CA TRP A 127 -9.35 0.25 3.38
C TRP A 127 -9.36 -1.21 3.85
N MET A 128 -8.32 -1.66 4.55
CA MET A 128 -8.28 -3.01 5.10
C MET A 128 -9.43 -3.25 6.09
N LYS A 129 -9.70 -2.30 7.01
CA LYS A 129 -10.81 -2.38 7.97
C LYS A 129 -12.17 -2.49 7.29
N TYR A 130 -12.35 -1.83 6.15
CA TYR A 130 -13.58 -1.89 5.37
C TYR A 130 -13.70 -3.19 4.56
N CYS A 131 -12.62 -3.57 3.87
CA CYS A 131 -12.66 -4.59 2.82
C CYS A 131 -12.38 -6.03 3.28
N TYR A 132 -11.86 -6.26 4.49
CA TYR A 132 -11.36 -7.59 4.88
C TYR A 132 -12.40 -8.72 4.74
N LYS A 133 -13.67 -8.42 4.94
CA LYS A 133 -14.77 -9.40 4.78
C LYS A 133 -15.01 -9.82 3.32
N MET A 134 -14.54 -9.03 2.36
CA MET A 134 -14.72 -9.31 0.93
C MET A 134 -13.79 -10.44 0.45
N ASN A 135 -12.63 -10.60 1.11
CA ASN A 135 -11.71 -11.70 0.85
C ASN A 135 -10.94 -12.10 2.13
N MET A 136 -11.67 -12.57 3.14
CA MET A 136 -11.13 -12.92 4.46
C MET A 136 -9.87 -13.80 4.40
N PRO A 137 -9.79 -14.88 3.58
CA PRO A 137 -8.62 -15.75 3.56
C PRO A 137 -7.34 -15.02 3.15
N LEU A 138 -7.38 -14.14 2.14
CA LEU A 138 -6.20 -13.39 1.71
C LEU A 138 -5.80 -12.32 2.74
N PHE A 139 -6.76 -11.63 3.38
CA PHE A 139 -6.45 -10.69 4.45
C PHE A 139 -5.80 -11.37 5.65
N VAL A 140 -6.33 -12.53 6.07
CA VAL A 140 -5.72 -13.34 7.15
C VAL A 140 -4.30 -13.74 6.78
N ARG A 141 -4.09 -14.28 5.57
CA ARG A 141 -2.78 -14.69 5.08
C ARG A 141 -1.79 -13.52 5.09
N LEU A 142 -2.16 -12.38 4.52
CA LEU A 142 -1.34 -11.18 4.50
C LEU A 142 -0.95 -10.73 5.91
N CYS A 143 -1.93 -10.65 6.83
CA CYS A 143 -1.70 -10.22 8.20
C CYS A 143 -0.74 -11.14 8.95
N VAL A 144 -0.88 -12.45 8.77
CA VAL A 144 0.04 -13.44 9.38
C VAL A 144 1.43 -13.38 8.75
N LYS A 145 1.52 -13.36 7.43
CA LYS A 145 2.79 -13.46 6.69
C LYS A 145 3.62 -12.19 6.69
N CYS A 146 2.96 -11.03 6.69
CA CYS A 146 3.64 -9.75 6.55
C CYS A 146 3.56 -8.87 7.79
N PHE A 147 2.45 -8.90 8.52
CA PHE A 147 2.24 -7.98 9.65
C PHE A 147 2.35 -8.65 11.02
N GLY A 148 2.77 -9.92 11.07
CA GLY A 148 3.10 -10.62 12.31
C GLY A 148 1.89 -10.92 13.22
N ALA A 149 0.67 -10.91 12.67
CA ALA A 149 -0.53 -11.28 13.40
C ALA A 149 -0.52 -12.77 13.76
N LYS A 150 -1.06 -13.09 14.92
CA LYS A 150 -1.25 -14.48 15.36
C LYS A 150 -2.55 -15.04 14.79
N MET A 151 -2.49 -16.28 14.29
CA MET A 151 -3.68 -16.93 13.73
C MET A 151 -4.68 -17.27 14.83
N ASP A 152 -5.87 -16.70 14.73
CA ASP A 152 -7.05 -17.08 15.51
C ASP A 152 -7.99 -17.91 14.61
N PHE A 153 -7.99 -19.23 14.79
CA PHE A 153 -8.80 -20.14 13.96
C PHE A 153 -10.30 -20.07 14.28
N ALA A 154 -10.66 -19.64 15.50
CA ALA A 154 -12.07 -19.51 15.88
C ALA A 154 -12.67 -18.19 15.39
N HIS A 155 -11.85 -17.14 15.36
CA HIS A 155 -12.24 -15.77 15.02
C HIS A 155 -11.22 -15.14 14.08
N PRO A 156 -11.18 -15.50 12.78
CA PRO A 156 -10.18 -15.01 11.83
C PRO A 156 -10.18 -13.48 11.67
N GLU A 157 -11.30 -12.82 11.96
CA GLU A 157 -11.39 -11.37 12.05
C GLU A 157 -10.45 -10.76 13.09
N ASN A 158 -10.18 -11.44 14.20
CA ASN A 158 -9.22 -10.99 15.20
C ASN A 158 -7.80 -10.98 14.64
N THR A 159 -7.44 -12.00 13.84
CA THR A 159 -6.16 -12.04 13.13
C THR A 159 -5.99 -10.82 12.20
N VAL A 160 -7.04 -10.47 11.47
CA VAL A 160 -7.00 -9.32 10.57
C VAL A 160 -6.86 -8.02 11.36
N MET A 161 -7.65 -7.84 12.43
CA MET A 161 -7.58 -6.62 13.25
C MET A 161 -6.22 -6.47 13.94
N GLU A 162 -5.61 -7.55 14.44
CA GLU A 162 -4.24 -7.54 14.97
C GLU A 162 -3.23 -7.14 13.88
N GLY A 163 -3.35 -7.71 12.67
CA GLY A 163 -2.48 -7.36 11.55
C GLY A 163 -2.60 -5.90 11.13
N ILE A 164 -3.81 -5.34 11.09
CA ILE A 164 -4.04 -3.92 10.81
C ILE A 164 -3.41 -3.05 11.90
N SER A 165 -3.57 -3.40 13.18
CA SER A 165 -2.94 -2.68 14.29
C SER A 165 -1.41 -2.70 14.17
N ASN A 166 -0.82 -3.85 13.87
CA ASN A 166 0.63 -3.99 13.68
C ASN A 166 1.13 -3.17 12.47
N LEU A 167 0.33 -3.05 11.40
CA LEU A 167 0.64 -2.18 10.27
C LEU A 167 0.58 -0.69 10.68
N GLU A 168 -0.43 -0.26 11.44
CA GLU A 168 -0.52 1.11 11.96
C GLU A 168 0.67 1.45 12.87
N ASP A 169 1.09 0.52 13.73
CA ASP A 169 2.28 0.67 14.56
C ASP A 169 3.56 0.77 13.73
N PHE A 170 3.69 -0.05 12.69
CA PHE A 170 4.81 0.04 11.74
C PHE A 170 4.85 1.38 11.04
N LEU A 171 3.74 1.88 10.51
CA LEU A 171 3.64 3.18 9.84
C LEU A 171 4.04 4.32 10.77
N THR A 172 3.54 4.31 11.99
CA THR A 172 3.91 5.28 13.03
C THR A 172 5.40 5.21 13.35
N HIS A 173 5.97 3.99 13.46
CA HIS A 173 7.39 3.78 13.74
C HIS A 173 8.30 4.36 12.64
N ILE A 174 7.89 4.31 11.38
CA ILE A 174 8.66 4.90 10.27
C ILE A 174 8.33 6.37 10.01
N GLY A 175 7.48 6.99 10.84
CA GLY A 175 7.17 8.43 10.82
C GLY A 175 6.06 8.82 9.84
N LEU A 176 5.19 7.89 9.46
CA LEU A 176 4.02 8.17 8.62
C LEU A 176 2.73 8.27 9.46
N PRO A 177 1.82 9.19 9.13
CA PRO A 177 0.52 9.28 9.77
C PRO A 177 -0.40 8.12 9.34
N THR A 178 -1.35 7.77 10.20
CA THR A 178 -2.35 6.72 9.96
C THR A 178 -3.79 7.23 9.96
N ARG A 179 -3.98 8.56 10.13
CA ARG A 179 -5.29 9.22 10.15
C ARG A 179 -5.22 10.58 9.45
N LEU A 180 -6.30 10.95 8.76
CA LEU A 180 -6.46 12.25 8.11
C LEU A 180 -6.43 13.41 9.13
N SER A 181 -7.01 13.20 10.32
CA SER A 181 -7.01 14.18 11.40
C SER A 181 -5.61 14.56 11.89
N GLN A 182 -4.63 13.63 11.85
CA GLN A 182 -3.23 13.91 12.22
C GLN A 182 -2.56 14.94 11.30
N ILE A 183 -3.06 15.08 10.08
CA ILE A 183 -2.54 16.02 9.07
C ILE A 183 -3.50 17.19 8.81
N GLY A 184 -4.50 17.37 9.68
CA GLY A 184 -5.43 18.50 9.63
C GLY A 184 -6.49 18.44 8.51
N ILE A 185 -6.78 17.24 8.01
CA ILE A 185 -7.84 17.02 7.01
C ILE A 185 -9.11 16.58 7.73
N ASP A 186 -10.22 17.26 7.39
CA ASP A 186 -11.59 16.97 7.85
C ASP A 186 -12.45 16.34 6.72
N ASP A 187 -13.70 16.05 7.01
CA ASP A 187 -14.66 15.37 6.11
C ASP A 187 -15.31 16.27 5.04
N LYS A 188 -15.06 17.59 5.06
CA LYS A 188 -15.79 18.55 4.21
C LYS A 188 -15.69 18.30 2.71
N LYS A 189 -14.60 17.67 2.26
CA LYS A 189 -14.36 17.41 0.83
C LYS A 189 -14.47 15.92 0.46
N PHE A 190 -14.94 15.06 1.34
CA PHE A 190 -15.01 13.62 1.07
C PHE A 190 -15.90 13.30 -0.14
N GLU A 191 -17.08 13.92 -0.25
CA GLU A 191 -17.96 13.76 -1.41
C GLU A 191 -17.25 14.15 -2.72
N TYR A 192 -16.59 15.31 -2.73
CA TYR A 192 -15.84 15.78 -3.89
C TYR A 192 -14.70 14.83 -4.27
N CYS A 193 -13.92 14.35 -3.29
CA CYS A 193 -12.83 13.40 -3.55
C CYS A 193 -13.37 12.04 -4.02
N ALA A 194 -14.51 11.58 -3.47
CA ALA A 194 -15.14 10.34 -3.93
C ALA A 194 -15.66 10.44 -5.37
N ASP A 195 -16.22 11.58 -5.77
CA ASP A 195 -16.62 11.83 -7.16
C ASP A 195 -15.42 11.81 -8.11
N LEU A 196 -14.31 12.44 -7.72
CA LEU A 196 -13.06 12.36 -8.50
C LEU A 196 -12.49 10.95 -8.60
N ALA A 197 -12.54 10.16 -7.52
CA ALA A 197 -12.09 8.77 -7.51
C ALA A 197 -12.91 7.94 -8.52
N ILE A 198 -14.23 8.06 -8.50
CA ILE A 198 -15.13 7.37 -9.42
C ILE A 198 -14.93 7.84 -10.86
N ALA A 199 -14.73 9.15 -11.09
CA ALA A 199 -14.47 9.67 -12.43
C ALA A 199 -13.13 9.15 -13.02
N GLY A 200 -12.14 8.86 -12.18
CA GLY A 200 -10.89 8.21 -12.58
C GLY A 200 -10.95 6.68 -12.66
N GLY A 201 -12.07 6.09 -12.25
CA GLY A 201 -12.29 4.64 -12.26
C GLY A 201 -12.85 4.11 -13.59
N THR A 202 -13.27 2.86 -13.58
CA THR A 202 -13.89 2.18 -14.73
C THR A 202 -15.28 1.72 -14.33
N ASP A 203 -16.28 1.98 -15.17
CA ASP A 203 -17.66 1.51 -14.97
C ASP A 203 -18.29 1.88 -13.59
N GLY A 204 -17.91 3.05 -13.03
CA GLY A 204 -18.49 3.56 -11.80
C GLY A 204 -17.93 2.94 -10.52
N TYR A 205 -16.81 2.25 -10.58
CA TYR A 205 -16.06 1.73 -9.42
C TYR A 205 -14.55 1.91 -9.57
N ILE A 206 -13.83 1.76 -8.47
CA ILE A 206 -12.36 1.70 -8.43
C ILE A 206 -11.88 0.32 -7.96
N GLY A 207 -10.62 0.00 -8.29
CA GLY A 207 -10.01 -1.29 -7.96
C GLY A 207 -10.44 -2.42 -8.88
N LYS A 208 -9.67 -3.51 -8.89
CA LYS A 208 -9.93 -4.68 -9.76
C LYS A 208 -10.11 -5.97 -8.94
N GLY A 209 -9.20 -6.30 -8.04
CA GLY A 209 -9.36 -7.45 -7.13
C GLY A 209 -10.51 -7.22 -6.13
N ILE A 210 -10.51 -6.05 -5.50
CA ILE A 210 -11.60 -5.57 -4.64
C ILE A 210 -12.17 -4.30 -5.27
N LYS A 211 -13.47 -4.31 -5.56
CA LYS A 211 -14.17 -3.19 -6.21
C LYS A 211 -14.87 -2.33 -5.18
N LEU A 212 -14.69 -1.01 -5.26
CA LEU A 212 -15.36 -0.03 -4.40
C LEU A 212 -16.17 0.94 -5.25
N TYR A 213 -17.45 1.10 -4.90
CA TYR A 213 -18.34 2.12 -5.43
C TYR A 213 -18.27 3.40 -4.57
N LYS A 214 -18.89 4.47 -5.03
CA LYS A 214 -18.84 5.78 -4.33
C LYS A 214 -19.17 5.68 -2.84
N GLN A 215 -20.21 4.91 -2.46
CA GLN A 215 -20.60 4.77 -1.06
C GLN A 215 -19.52 4.07 -0.23
N ASP A 216 -18.88 3.05 -0.79
CA ASP A 216 -17.77 2.32 -0.14
C ASP A 216 -16.58 3.26 0.08
N ILE A 217 -16.26 4.10 -0.92
CA ILE A 217 -15.18 5.10 -0.83
C ILE A 217 -15.43 6.07 0.33
N LEU A 218 -16.66 6.56 0.47
CA LEU A 218 -17.04 7.47 1.56
C LEU A 218 -16.89 6.80 2.94
N GLU A 219 -17.25 5.52 3.05
CA GLU A 219 -17.06 4.77 4.31
C GLU A 219 -15.57 4.57 4.63
N VAL A 220 -14.74 4.26 3.62
CA VAL A 220 -13.27 4.17 3.81
C VAL A 220 -12.71 5.52 4.26
N TYR A 221 -13.11 6.64 3.65
CA TYR A 221 -12.65 7.98 4.07
C TYR A 221 -13.05 8.31 5.51
N LYS A 222 -14.25 7.94 5.95
CA LYS A 222 -14.68 8.09 7.35
C LYS A 222 -13.84 7.25 8.31
N LEU A 223 -13.47 6.02 7.92
CA LEU A 223 -12.58 5.15 8.71
C LEU A 223 -11.14 5.68 8.77
N ALA A 224 -10.74 6.49 7.80
CA ALA A 224 -9.43 7.13 7.73
C ALA A 224 -9.33 8.43 8.56
N LEU A 225 -10.47 8.99 9.02
CA LEU A 225 -10.52 10.23 9.79
C LEU A 225 -10.05 10.02 11.24
#